data_86dd1f70f730d0dbf968ea29cd268adf
#
_entry.id   86dd1f70f730d0dbf968ea29cd268adf
#
_cell.length_a   1.000
_cell.length_b   1.000
_cell.length_c   1.000
_cell.angle_alpha   90.00
_cell.angle_beta   90.00
_cell.angle_gamma   90.00
#
_symmetry.space_group_name_H-M   'P 1'
#
loop_
_entity.id
_entity.type
_entity.pdbx_description
1 polymer ?
#
loop_
_entity_poly.entity_id
_entity_poly.type
_entity_poly.pdbx_seq_one_letter_code
_entity_poly.pdbx_strand_id
1 'polypeptide(L)'
;MITVQPRAAADLAAHATAAYPDECCGALIGSSGPGGRVVTDALALANTAGEALHRFIVGVEEYRRAEAHARNSRLSLLGFYHSHPDAPARPSHYDLSQAWPNFDYIIVSVRKGSPADITCWRLLEDRSAFESEDMTWPTAS
;
A
#
# COMPACT_ATOMS: atom_id res chain seq x y z
N MET A 1 -14.97 0.79 -2.77
CA MET A 1 -14.18 0.73 -4.03
C MET A 1 -13.07 1.77 -4.02
N ILE A 2 -11.91 1.42 -4.51
CA ILE A 2 -10.76 2.30 -4.62
C ILE A 2 -10.26 2.32 -6.07
N THR A 3 -9.92 3.50 -6.57
CA THR A 3 -9.37 3.69 -7.91
C THR A 3 -7.96 4.24 -7.79
N VAL A 4 -7.00 3.60 -8.45
CA VAL A 4 -5.60 4.05 -8.46
C VAL A 4 -5.32 4.74 -9.78
N GLN A 5 -4.90 6.00 -9.73
CA GLN A 5 -4.59 6.75 -10.95
C GLN A 5 -3.27 6.27 -11.56
N PRO A 6 -3.09 6.44 -12.89
CA PRO A 6 -1.92 5.89 -13.60
C PRO A 6 -0.58 6.29 -13.02
N ARG A 7 -0.40 7.54 -12.61
CA ARG A 7 0.85 8.01 -12.02
C ARG A 7 1.16 7.31 -10.70
N ALA A 8 0.16 7.21 -9.82
CA ALA A 8 0.33 6.53 -8.54
C ALA A 8 0.63 5.04 -8.74
N ALA A 9 -0.06 4.40 -9.68
CA ALA A 9 0.19 3.01 -10.03
C ALA A 9 1.62 2.78 -10.52
N ALA A 10 2.10 3.66 -11.40
CA ALA A 10 3.46 3.58 -11.93
C ALA A 10 4.51 3.74 -10.83
N ASP A 11 4.32 4.72 -9.94
CA ASP A 11 5.25 4.99 -8.84
C ASP A 11 5.30 3.81 -7.86
N LEU A 12 4.14 3.25 -7.53
CA LEU A 12 4.03 2.10 -6.64
C LEU A 12 4.73 0.88 -7.23
N ALA A 13 4.46 0.56 -8.48
CA ALA A 13 5.06 -0.57 -9.15
C ALA A 13 6.58 -0.41 -9.28
N ALA A 14 7.05 0.79 -9.60
CA ALA A 14 8.48 1.09 -9.70
C ALA A 14 9.19 0.93 -8.35
N HIS A 15 8.57 1.39 -7.27
CA HIS A 15 9.13 1.25 -5.93
C HIS A 15 9.23 -0.22 -5.53
N ALA A 16 8.17 -1.00 -5.77
CA ALA A 16 8.16 -2.42 -5.45
C ALA A 16 9.24 -3.19 -6.22
N THR A 17 9.41 -2.88 -7.50
CA THR A 17 10.43 -3.51 -8.35
C THR A 17 11.83 -3.14 -7.90
N ALA A 18 12.05 -1.86 -7.59
CA ALA A 18 13.37 -1.38 -7.16
C ALA A 18 13.80 -1.95 -5.81
N ALA A 19 12.87 -2.20 -4.91
CA ALA A 19 13.15 -2.77 -3.59
C ALA A 19 13.46 -4.27 -3.62
N TYR A 20 12.97 -4.98 -4.65
CA TYR A 20 13.19 -6.42 -4.76
C TYR A 20 14.67 -6.78 -4.60
N PRO A 21 15.05 -7.79 -3.82
CA PRO A 21 14.24 -8.84 -3.18
C PRO A 21 13.69 -8.48 -1.79
N ASP A 22 13.81 -7.25 -1.36
CA ASP A 22 13.29 -6.80 -0.07
C ASP A 22 11.85 -6.33 -0.19
N GLU A 23 11.10 -6.32 0.92
CA GLU A 23 9.79 -5.71 0.98
C GLU A 23 9.93 -4.18 1.06
N CYS A 24 9.10 -3.48 0.32
CA CYS A 24 8.96 -2.04 0.44
C CYS A 24 7.61 -1.69 1.06
N CYS A 25 7.48 -0.47 1.53
CA CYS A 25 6.20 0.07 1.98
C CYS A 25 6.06 1.53 1.57
N GLY A 26 4.83 2.00 1.55
CA GLY A 26 4.52 3.38 1.22
C GLY A 26 3.11 3.75 1.59
N ALA A 27 2.76 5.00 1.36
CA ALA A 27 1.46 5.56 1.68
C ALA A 27 0.63 5.78 0.41
N LEU A 28 -0.68 5.56 0.55
CA LEU A 28 -1.68 5.84 -0.48
C LEU A 28 -2.35 7.16 -0.13
N ILE A 29 -2.23 8.14 -0.99
CA ILE A 29 -2.71 9.51 -0.75
C ILE A 29 -3.66 9.90 -1.87
N GLY A 30 -4.76 10.54 -1.51
CA GLY A 30 -5.75 10.95 -2.49
C GLY A 30 -7.00 11.53 -1.86
N SER A 31 -8.13 11.28 -2.47
CA SER A 31 -9.41 11.83 -2.05
C SER A 31 -10.46 10.76 -1.82
N SER A 32 -11.45 11.08 -1.00
CA SER A 32 -12.57 10.20 -0.70
C SER A 32 -13.87 10.96 -0.93
N GLY A 33 -14.83 10.32 -1.56
CA GLY A 33 -16.12 10.92 -1.86
C GLY A 33 -17.19 9.88 -2.15
N PRO A 34 -18.38 10.31 -2.62
CA PRO A 34 -19.51 9.40 -2.87
C PRO A 34 -19.20 8.27 -3.86
N GLY A 35 -18.30 8.50 -4.80
CA GLY A 35 -17.89 7.50 -5.79
C GLY A 35 -16.80 6.56 -5.30
N GLY A 36 -16.36 6.70 -4.04
CA GLY A 36 -15.28 5.90 -3.47
C GLY A 36 -14.01 6.70 -3.27
N ARG A 37 -12.91 5.99 -3.10
CA ARG A 37 -11.58 6.59 -2.89
C ARG A 37 -10.79 6.61 -4.17
N VAL A 38 -10.00 7.67 -4.35
CA VAL A 38 -9.13 7.82 -5.53
C VAL A 38 -7.71 8.08 -5.05
N VAL A 39 -6.80 7.16 -5.36
CA VAL A 39 -5.37 7.32 -5.02
C VAL A 39 -4.70 8.12 -6.14
N THR A 40 -4.22 9.30 -5.80
CA THR A 40 -3.52 10.20 -6.73
C THR A 40 -2.01 10.12 -6.59
N ASP A 41 -1.53 9.80 -5.39
CA ASP A 41 -0.10 9.73 -5.09
C ASP A 41 0.22 8.46 -4.31
N ALA A 42 1.36 7.86 -4.64
CA ALA A 42 1.97 6.78 -3.87
C ALA A 42 3.29 7.33 -3.31
N LEU A 43 3.36 7.49 -1.99
CA LEU A 43 4.53 8.06 -1.32
C LEU A 43 5.38 6.94 -0.72
N ALA A 44 6.60 6.79 -1.22
CA ALA A 44 7.53 5.81 -0.67
C ALA A 44 7.88 6.15 0.78
N LEU A 45 7.82 5.14 1.65
CA LEU A 45 8.20 5.27 3.06
C LEU A 45 9.38 4.34 3.35
N ALA A 46 10.13 4.67 4.39
CA ALA A 46 11.20 3.79 4.83
C ALA A 46 10.60 2.56 5.51
N ASN A 47 11.11 1.38 5.18
CA ASN A 47 10.78 0.16 5.90
C ASN A 47 11.62 0.11 7.17
N THR A 48 11.00 0.25 8.34
CA THR A 48 11.70 0.30 9.63
C THR A 48 11.82 -1.07 10.31
N ALA A 49 11.61 -2.16 9.57
CA ALA A 49 11.70 -3.52 10.12
C ALA A 49 13.14 -3.96 10.42
N GLY A 50 14.15 -3.10 10.13
CA GLY A 50 15.55 -3.40 10.40
C GLY A 50 16.07 -4.54 9.55
N GLU A 51 16.67 -5.57 10.19
CA GLU A 51 17.24 -6.71 9.47
C GLU A 51 16.18 -7.65 8.88
N ALA A 52 14.91 -7.51 9.30
CA ALA A 52 13.82 -8.34 8.78
C ALA A 52 13.27 -7.76 7.47
N LEU A 53 14.10 -7.64 6.44
CA LEU A 53 13.76 -6.97 5.19
C LEU A 53 12.71 -7.71 4.35
N HIS A 54 12.37 -8.94 4.69
CA HIS A 54 11.23 -9.66 4.11
C HIS A 54 9.92 -9.39 4.85
N ARG A 55 9.91 -8.42 5.75
CA ARG A 55 8.74 -7.86 6.44
C ARG A 55 8.81 -6.35 6.33
N PHE A 56 7.71 -5.67 6.67
CA PHE A 56 7.71 -4.22 6.69
C PHE A 56 7.12 -3.70 8.00
N ILE A 57 7.57 -2.52 8.41
CA ILE A 57 7.00 -1.77 9.52
C ILE A 57 6.92 -0.31 9.10
N VAL A 58 5.72 0.28 9.20
CA VAL A 58 5.55 1.73 9.07
C VAL A 58 5.64 2.31 10.48
N GLY A 59 6.76 2.97 10.77
CA GLY A 59 6.98 3.59 12.06
C GLY A 59 6.16 4.86 12.25
N VAL A 60 6.11 5.37 13.48
CA VAL A 60 5.34 6.57 13.82
C VAL A 60 5.78 7.78 13.02
N GLU A 61 7.09 7.96 12.84
CA GLU A 61 7.62 9.10 12.08
C GLU A 61 7.23 9.02 10.60
N GLU A 62 7.26 7.83 10.01
CA GLU A 62 6.85 7.65 8.63
C GLU A 62 5.33 7.87 8.47
N TYR A 63 4.53 7.43 9.44
CA TYR A 63 3.10 7.70 9.47
C TYR A 63 2.83 9.21 9.49
N ARG A 64 3.53 9.94 10.38
CA ARG A 64 3.39 11.39 10.48
C ARG A 64 3.81 12.10 9.20
N ARG A 65 4.87 11.63 8.56
CA ARG A 65 5.34 12.18 7.28
C ARG A 65 4.29 12.01 6.20
N ALA A 66 3.69 10.84 6.11
CA ALA A 66 2.64 10.56 5.14
C ALA A 66 1.40 11.44 5.38
N GLU A 67 0.98 11.56 6.64
CA GLU A 67 -0.17 12.39 7.01
C GLU A 67 0.07 13.87 6.72
N ALA A 68 1.27 14.37 7.03
CA ALA A 68 1.65 15.75 6.73
C ALA A 68 1.70 16.01 5.23
N HIS A 69 2.24 15.08 4.45
CA HIS A 69 2.29 15.19 3.00
C HIS A 69 0.87 15.29 2.41
N ALA A 70 -0.04 14.43 2.87
CA ALA A 70 -1.43 14.47 2.43
C ALA A 70 -2.08 15.82 2.75
N ARG A 71 -1.93 16.28 4.00
CA ARG A 71 -2.51 17.53 4.46
C ARG A 71 -1.96 18.73 3.68
N ASN A 72 -0.65 18.78 3.44
CA ASN A 72 -0.02 19.87 2.69
C ASN A 72 -0.47 19.90 1.23
N SER A 73 -0.88 18.77 0.69
CA SER A 73 -1.42 18.66 -0.67
C SER A 73 -2.94 18.80 -0.72
N ARG A 74 -3.59 19.08 0.41
CA ARG A 74 -5.05 19.13 0.56
C ARG A 74 -5.74 17.82 0.19
N LEU A 75 -5.06 16.72 0.51
CA LEU A 75 -5.53 15.37 0.26
C LEU A 75 -5.62 14.61 1.59
N SER A 76 -5.99 13.34 1.53
CA SER A 76 -6.12 12.48 2.70
C SER A 76 -5.20 11.28 2.58
N LEU A 77 -4.74 10.79 3.73
CA LEU A 77 -4.07 9.51 3.81
C LEU A 77 -5.14 8.42 3.75
N LEU A 78 -5.12 7.63 2.67
CA LEU A 78 -6.13 6.60 2.41
C LEU A 78 -5.73 5.22 2.90
N GLY A 79 -4.43 4.98 3.01
CA GLY A 79 -3.91 3.69 3.42
C GLY A 79 -2.45 3.53 3.11
N PHE A 80 -2.03 2.29 2.96
CA PHE A 80 -0.63 1.94 2.76
C PHE A 80 -0.50 0.85 1.70
N TYR A 81 0.69 0.74 1.11
CA TYR A 81 1.02 -0.37 0.25
C TYR A 81 2.31 -1.04 0.71
N HIS A 82 2.46 -2.29 0.36
CA HIS A 82 3.71 -3.00 0.53
C HIS A 82 3.86 -4.08 -0.53
N SER A 83 5.07 -4.58 -0.70
CA SER A 83 5.35 -5.63 -1.67
C SER A 83 5.57 -6.97 -0.99
N HIS A 84 5.23 -8.05 -1.71
CA HIS A 84 5.52 -9.42 -1.31
C HIS A 84 6.50 -10.01 -2.35
N PRO A 85 7.81 -10.02 -2.05
CA PRO A 85 8.78 -10.60 -2.97
C PRO A 85 8.60 -12.11 -3.10
N ASP A 86 8.39 -12.59 -4.33
CA ASP A 86 8.21 -14.00 -4.66
C ASP A 86 7.13 -14.72 -3.84
N ALA A 87 6.12 -13.98 -3.39
CA ALA A 87 5.03 -14.50 -2.59
C ALA A 87 3.68 -13.97 -3.12
N PRO A 88 2.57 -14.66 -2.84
CA PRO A 88 1.25 -14.20 -3.27
C PRO A 88 0.87 -12.85 -2.68
N ALA A 89 0.07 -12.07 -3.42
CA ALA A 89 -0.44 -10.78 -2.96
C ALA A 89 -1.62 -10.95 -1.99
N ARG A 90 -1.36 -11.60 -0.88
CA ARG A 90 -2.34 -11.87 0.19
C ARG A 90 -1.77 -11.43 1.53
N PRO A 91 -2.61 -10.85 2.41
CA PRO A 91 -2.14 -10.45 3.73
C PRO A 91 -1.62 -11.64 4.53
N SER A 92 -0.49 -11.45 5.19
CA SER A 92 0.06 -12.42 6.13
C SER A 92 -0.47 -12.15 7.54
N HIS A 93 -0.21 -13.07 8.47
CA HIS A 93 -0.51 -12.84 9.89
C HIS A 93 0.25 -11.63 10.42
N TYR A 94 1.48 -11.43 9.95
CA TYR A 94 2.28 -10.27 10.31
C TYR A 94 1.64 -8.98 9.81
N ASP A 95 1.18 -8.97 8.55
CA ASP A 95 0.48 -7.82 7.98
C ASP A 95 -0.74 -7.45 8.83
N LEU A 96 -1.52 -8.45 9.24
CA LEU A 96 -2.68 -8.25 10.09
C LEU A 96 -2.30 -7.61 11.43
N SER A 97 -1.21 -8.06 12.04
CA SER A 97 -0.76 -7.55 13.35
C SER A 97 -0.31 -6.10 13.29
N GLN A 98 0.12 -5.61 12.11
CA GLN A 98 0.62 -4.25 11.90
C GLN A 98 -0.42 -3.30 11.33
N ALA A 99 -1.59 -3.79 10.93
CA ALA A 99 -2.58 -2.99 10.25
C ALA A 99 -3.38 -2.08 11.18
N TRP A 100 -3.78 -0.94 10.66
CA TRP A 100 -4.71 -0.01 11.33
C TRP A 100 -6.07 -0.08 10.65
N PRO A 101 -7.18 0.01 11.41
CA PRO A 101 -8.52 0.05 10.84
C PRO A 101 -8.76 1.33 10.03
N ASN A 102 -9.75 1.29 9.14
CA ASN A 102 -10.20 2.41 8.31
C ASN A 102 -9.22 2.82 7.20
N PHE A 103 -8.22 2.02 6.92
CA PHE A 103 -7.29 2.22 5.81
C PHE A 103 -7.41 1.11 4.79
N ASP A 104 -7.08 1.43 3.55
CA ASP A 104 -6.92 0.44 2.49
C ASP A 104 -5.46 -0.02 2.43
N TYR A 105 -5.25 -1.29 2.14
CA TYR A 105 -3.93 -1.88 2.04
C TYR A 105 -3.77 -2.52 0.67
N ILE A 106 -2.84 -1.99 -0.12
CA ILE A 106 -2.50 -2.55 -1.43
C ILE A 106 -1.27 -3.43 -1.27
N ILE A 107 -1.35 -4.65 -1.78
CA ILE A 107 -0.23 -5.58 -1.79
C ILE A 107 0.14 -5.85 -3.24
N VAL A 108 1.42 -5.67 -3.58
CA VAL A 108 1.94 -5.99 -4.89
C VAL A 108 2.90 -7.17 -4.77
N SER A 109 2.59 -8.25 -5.49
CA SER A 109 3.49 -9.40 -5.59
C SER A 109 4.56 -9.09 -6.64
N VAL A 110 5.83 -9.26 -6.28
CA VAL A 110 6.95 -9.08 -7.19
C VAL A 110 7.63 -10.43 -7.37
N ARG A 111 7.49 -11.02 -8.56
CA ARG A 111 8.06 -12.32 -8.86
C ARG A 111 9.28 -12.17 -9.75
N LYS A 112 10.43 -12.64 -9.26
CA LYS A 112 11.70 -12.57 -9.99
C LYS A 112 11.99 -11.17 -10.53
N GLY A 113 11.67 -10.13 -9.71
CA GLY A 113 11.94 -8.75 -10.07
C GLY A 113 10.89 -8.08 -10.95
N SER A 114 9.76 -8.73 -11.24
CA SER A 114 8.67 -8.15 -12.04
C SER A 114 7.36 -8.12 -11.27
N PRO A 115 6.59 -7.01 -11.34
CA PRO A 115 5.27 -6.97 -10.72
C PRO A 115 4.36 -8.06 -11.31
N ALA A 116 3.63 -8.75 -10.45
CA ALA A 116 2.70 -9.79 -10.85
C ALA A 116 1.29 -9.43 -10.40
N ASP A 117 0.79 -10.01 -9.31
CA ASP A 117 -0.55 -9.72 -8.82
C ASP A 117 -0.57 -8.48 -7.94
N ILE A 118 -1.65 -7.71 -8.03
CA ILE A 118 -1.89 -6.54 -7.20
C ILE A 118 -3.29 -6.66 -6.62
N THR A 119 -3.40 -6.54 -5.30
CA THR A 119 -4.67 -6.70 -4.58
C THR A 119 -4.87 -5.56 -3.60
N CYS A 120 -6.12 -5.34 -3.19
CA CYS A 120 -6.45 -4.35 -2.17
C CYS A 120 -7.29 -4.99 -1.08
N TRP A 121 -7.02 -4.62 0.16
CA TRP A 121 -7.63 -5.19 1.35
C TRP A 121 -8.00 -4.11 2.35
N ARG A 122 -9.00 -4.40 3.16
CA ARG A 122 -9.43 -3.52 4.23
C ARG A 122 -9.56 -4.31 5.52
N LEU A 123 -9.02 -3.77 6.61
CA LEU A 123 -9.12 -4.41 7.91
C LEU A 123 -10.55 -4.30 8.43
N LEU A 124 -11.11 -5.41 8.92
CA LEU A 124 -12.41 -5.39 9.58
C LEU A 124 -12.34 -4.53 10.86
N GLU A 125 -13.48 -3.95 11.23
CA GLU A 125 -13.55 -3.05 12.40
C GLU A 125 -13.12 -3.75 13.69
N ASP A 126 -13.41 -5.04 13.84
CA ASP A 126 -13.01 -5.82 15.01
C ASP A 126 -11.55 -6.27 14.94
N ARG A 127 -10.83 -5.95 13.85
CA ARG A 127 -9.42 -6.25 13.63
C ARG A 127 -9.09 -7.75 13.54
N SER A 128 -10.09 -8.58 13.31
CA SER A 128 -9.91 -10.03 13.27
C SER A 128 -9.31 -10.54 11.96
N ALA A 129 -9.59 -9.83 10.85
CA ALA A 129 -9.19 -10.26 9.52
C ALA A 129 -9.24 -9.10 8.53
N PHE A 130 -8.63 -9.31 7.36
CA PHE A 130 -8.83 -8.47 6.19
C PHE A 130 -9.96 -9.00 5.34
N GLU A 131 -10.66 -8.08 4.66
CA GLU A 131 -11.56 -8.44 3.56
C GLU A 131 -11.04 -7.81 2.28
N SER A 132 -11.30 -8.44 1.13
CA SER A 132 -10.87 -7.89 -0.15
C SER A 132 -11.69 -6.66 -0.49
N GLU A 133 -11.02 -5.66 -1.07
CA GLU A 133 -11.64 -4.41 -1.51
C GLU A 133 -11.58 -4.35 -3.03
N ASP A 134 -12.70 -3.97 -3.66
CA ASP A 134 -12.73 -3.77 -5.12
C ASP A 134 -11.80 -2.62 -5.50
N MET A 135 -10.93 -2.87 -6.48
CA MET A 135 -9.93 -1.90 -6.91
C MET A 135 -9.91 -1.79 -8.44
N THR A 136 -9.89 -0.55 -8.92
CA THR A 136 -9.62 -0.27 -10.32
C THR A 136 -8.15 0.12 -10.45
N TRP A 137 -7.38 -0.70 -11.16
CA TRP A 137 -5.96 -0.48 -11.43
C TRP A 137 -5.79 -0.17 -12.92
N PRO A 138 -4.94 0.80 -13.29
CA PRO A 138 -4.75 1.12 -14.71
C PRO A 138 -4.21 -0.07 -15.47
N THR A 139 -4.78 -0.33 -16.64
CA THR A 139 -4.26 -1.36 -17.54
C THR A 139 -3.09 -0.78 -18.33
N ALA A 140 -2.08 -1.62 -18.61
CA ALA A 140 -1.02 -1.24 -19.51
C ALA A 140 -1.60 -1.01 -20.91
N SER A 141 -1.35 0.14 -21.47
CA SER A 141 -1.77 0.47 -22.83
C SER A 141 -0.67 0.16 -23.83
#